data_46817a2a817feb2dcf70404208413c6a
#
_entry.id   46817a2a817feb2dcf70404208413c6a
#
_cell.length_a   1.000
_cell.length_b   1.000
_cell.length_c   1.000
_cell.angle_alpha   90.00
_cell.angle_beta   90.00
_cell.angle_gamma   90.00
#
_symmetry.space_group_name_H-M   'P 1'
#
loop_
_entity.id
_entity.type
_entity.pdbx_description
1 polymer ?
#
loop_
_entity_poly.entity_id
_entity_poly.type
_entity_poly.pdbx_seq_one_letter_code
_entity_poly.pdbx_strand_id
1 'polypeptide(L)'
;MKNKIYMVSLLIVMGVSSCQNDYLDEKLYSSYDPTQLNDALGLDAALVGLQNQYSTWHTFFNLANATGQGWLACWQIGTDVAYNKSPADMDPWAVPFTDYANLTSTDPAVLYAWKWAYKIINNANAIIVATENPKTVLTQTAKDKIAAEAKFYRGLAYNTLVTLFGKVPLITVPVSGAKTDFVRADLAELNKLIVDDLLFAKTNLPTVNNVSGNVKGKTYSRAHSAMASQVLAEAYLRMGKNDLAEAACDAIINSGDFSLVTQRYGSKAGQPGDAFADMFLYGNQRRSQGNKEAIWVLEIENPSSVIGGTGSSLPVGAVDEIGSPQYRRVWGSRYHQQKGMLLCDSLGGRGISRIALTDWVLNSLYAPGDMRNSKYNLRRNYYYNDPTFAKFGQKVDINDPSVNTQRFIVPQTNKWNEYNPSDPFGQAMIKDIIIMRLGETYLLKAEAQFKQGKLPEAASTINILRSRANALPVIAADITIDFILDERARELLAEENRRMTLMRTGQLVNRVVGRGQKITGIKATNLLLPIPKTEIDLNKDAVLDQNTGY
;
A
#
# COMPACT_ATOMS: atom_id res chain seq x y z
N MET A 1 -80.18 10.67 1.75
CA MET A 1 -79.30 9.68 2.45
C MET A 1 -78.63 8.69 1.48
N LYS A 2 -79.27 8.20 0.40
CA LYS A 2 -78.64 7.25 -0.53
C LYS A 2 -77.37 7.75 -1.23
N ASN A 3 -77.33 9.02 -1.63
CA ASN A 3 -76.13 9.60 -2.33
C ASN A 3 -74.90 9.77 -1.43
N LYS A 4 -75.03 9.88 -0.12
CA LYS A 4 -73.92 9.94 0.82
C LYS A 4 -73.27 8.58 1.05
N ILE A 5 -74.05 7.49 0.97
CA ILE A 5 -73.53 6.13 1.11
C ILE A 5 -72.68 5.74 -0.09
N TYR A 6 -73.06 6.09 -1.32
CA TYR A 6 -72.25 5.83 -2.52
C TYR A 6 -70.92 6.62 -2.52
N MET A 7 -70.91 7.82 -1.97
CA MET A 7 -69.69 8.65 -1.89
C MET A 7 -68.70 8.11 -0.87
N VAL A 8 -69.17 7.57 0.25
CA VAL A 8 -68.32 6.90 1.27
C VAL A 8 -67.82 5.57 0.75
N SER A 9 -68.66 4.79 0.04
CA SER A 9 -68.22 3.51 -0.57
C SER A 9 -67.18 3.73 -1.68
N LEU A 10 -67.27 4.81 -2.45
CA LEU A 10 -66.29 5.14 -3.50
C LEU A 10 -64.94 5.58 -2.88
N LEU A 11 -64.94 6.31 -1.76
CA LEU A 11 -63.74 6.70 -1.02
C LEU A 11 -63.05 5.49 -0.35
N ILE A 12 -63.79 4.49 0.12
CA ILE A 12 -63.20 3.27 0.68
C ILE A 12 -62.56 2.42 -0.41
N VAL A 13 -63.17 2.31 -1.61
CA VAL A 13 -62.61 1.56 -2.73
C VAL A 13 -61.34 2.23 -3.29
N MET A 14 -61.25 3.55 -3.29
CA MET A 14 -60.00 4.25 -3.67
C MET A 14 -58.89 4.12 -2.61
N GLY A 15 -59.19 3.87 -1.35
CA GLY A 15 -58.21 3.69 -0.30
C GLY A 15 -57.55 2.30 -0.29
N VAL A 16 -58.15 1.29 -0.93
CA VAL A 16 -57.63 -0.10 -0.93
C VAL A 16 -56.74 -0.39 -2.14
N SER A 17 -56.79 0.43 -3.20
CA SER A 17 -55.94 0.29 -4.39
C SER A 17 -54.57 1.00 -4.29
N SER A 18 -54.26 1.61 -3.13
CA SER A 18 -53.04 2.40 -2.92
C SER A 18 -51.86 1.63 -2.35
N CYS A 19 -51.97 0.32 -2.13
CA CYS A 19 -50.84 -0.49 -1.68
C CYS A 19 -50.41 -1.43 -2.82
N GLN A 20 -49.79 -0.89 -3.83
CA GLN A 20 -48.84 -1.67 -4.63
C GLN A 20 -47.51 -1.65 -3.89
N ASN A 21 -47.05 -2.81 -3.41
CA ASN A 21 -45.79 -2.99 -2.72
C ASN A 21 -44.58 -2.54 -3.57
N ASP A 22 -44.72 -2.48 -4.90
CA ASP A 22 -43.66 -2.07 -5.83
C ASP A 22 -43.27 -0.58 -5.75
N TYR A 23 -44.12 0.27 -5.11
CA TYR A 23 -43.81 1.70 -4.98
C TYR A 23 -42.83 2.00 -3.81
N LEU A 24 -42.62 1.05 -2.93
CA LEU A 24 -41.72 1.13 -1.79
C LEU A 24 -40.42 0.34 -2.02
N ASP A 25 -40.28 -0.32 -3.16
CA ASP A 25 -39.01 -0.95 -3.53
C ASP A 25 -37.99 0.12 -3.84
N GLU A 26 -37.12 0.37 -2.87
CA GLU A 26 -36.01 1.30 -2.97
C GLU A 26 -35.07 0.86 -4.09
N LYS A 27 -35.22 1.48 -5.27
CA LYS A 27 -34.26 1.29 -6.36
C LYS A 27 -33.03 2.13 -6.06
N LEU A 28 -32.00 1.49 -5.58
CA LEU A 28 -30.68 2.09 -5.32
C LEU A 28 -30.04 2.48 -6.66
N TYR A 29 -30.25 3.73 -7.11
CA TYR A 29 -29.61 4.25 -8.32
C TYR A 29 -28.14 4.65 -8.13
N SER A 30 -27.65 4.67 -6.87
CA SER A 30 -26.32 5.13 -6.51
C SER A 30 -25.43 4.06 -5.86
N SER A 31 -25.93 2.84 -5.65
CA SER A 31 -25.15 1.72 -5.11
C SER A 31 -25.44 0.44 -5.89
N TYR A 32 -24.40 -0.37 -6.07
CA TYR A 32 -24.55 -1.71 -6.67
C TYR A 32 -25.38 -2.60 -5.76
N ASP A 33 -26.50 -3.12 -6.26
CA ASP A 33 -27.19 -4.23 -5.65
C ASP A 33 -26.40 -5.52 -5.98
N PRO A 34 -25.85 -6.23 -4.97
CA PRO A 34 -25.12 -7.48 -5.22
C PRO A 34 -25.93 -8.54 -5.96
N THR A 35 -27.28 -8.48 -5.91
CA THR A 35 -28.16 -9.42 -6.61
C THR A 35 -28.21 -9.18 -8.13
N GLN A 36 -27.71 -8.04 -8.60
CA GLN A 36 -27.64 -7.68 -10.01
C GLN A 36 -26.28 -7.97 -10.67
N LEU A 37 -25.29 -8.44 -9.89
CA LEU A 37 -23.99 -8.87 -10.40
C LEU A 37 -24.08 -10.25 -11.07
N ASN A 38 -24.78 -10.34 -12.20
CA ASN A 38 -25.03 -11.64 -12.86
C ASN A 38 -24.53 -11.70 -14.30
N ASP A 39 -23.82 -10.69 -14.79
CA ASP A 39 -23.21 -10.66 -16.11
C ASP A 39 -21.70 -10.28 -16.05
N ALA A 40 -21.02 -10.49 -17.18
CA ALA A 40 -19.59 -10.26 -17.29
C ALA A 40 -19.21 -8.79 -17.04
N LEU A 41 -20.00 -7.85 -17.50
CA LEU A 41 -19.69 -6.40 -17.40
C LEU A 41 -19.87 -5.91 -15.96
N GLY A 42 -20.95 -6.31 -15.30
CA GLY A 42 -21.20 -5.95 -13.91
C GLY A 42 -20.13 -6.52 -12.97
N LEU A 43 -19.75 -7.78 -13.18
CA LEU A 43 -18.67 -8.42 -12.40
C LEU A 43 -17.30 -7.81 -12.66
N ASP A 44 -16.99 -7.42 -13.92
CA ASP A 44 -15.74 -6.72 -14.22
C ASP A 44 -15.71 -5.32 -13.58
N ALA A 45 -16.82 -4.59 -13.63
CA ALA A 45 -16.95 -3.30 -12.95
C ALA A 45 -16.79 -3.43 -11.41
N ALA A 46 -17.33 -4.50 -10.82
CA ALA A 46 -17.14 -4.78 -9.40
C ALA A 46 -15.69 -5.09 -9.05
N LEU A 47 -14.95 -5.82 -9.89
CA LEU A 47 -13.50 -6.05 -9.72
C LEU A 47 -12.69 -4.76 -9.82
N VAL A 48 -13.03 -3.86 -10.75
CA VAL A 48 -12.41 -2.52 -10.81
C VAL A 48 -12.71 -1.73 -9.54
N GLY A 49 -13.95 -1.81 -9.03
CA GLY A 49 -14.33 -1.23 -7.75
C GLY A 49 -13.51 -1.80 -6.57
N LEU A 50 -13.24 -3.11 -6.57
CA LEU A 50 -12.41 -3.77 -5.57
C LEU A 50 -10.95 -3.34 -5.64
N GLN A 51 -10.40 -3.22 -6.84
CA GLN A 51 -9.05 -2.66 -7.06
C GLN A 51 -8.96 -1.21 -6.59
N ASN A 52 -9.97 -0.39 -6.90
CA ASN A 52 -10.04 0.98 -6.41
C ASN A 52 -10.11 1.03 -4.87
N GLN A 53 -10.89 0.14 -4.24
CA GLN A 53 -10.93 0.03 -2.78
C GLN A 53 -9.55 -0.32 -2.19
N TYR A 54 -8.79 -1.24 -2.83
CA TYR A 54 -7.41 -1.51 -2.43
C TYR A 54 -6.54 -0.26 -2.53
N SER A 55 -6.66 0.51 -3.63
CA SER A 55 -5.84 1.69 -3.87
C SER A 55 -6.00 2.78 -2.80
N THR A 56 -7.11 2.79 -2.05
CA THR A 56 -7.34 3.78 -0.99
C THR A 56 -6.32 3.69 0.14
N TRP A 57 -5.58 2.60 0.28
CA TRP A 57 -4.41 2.54 1.17
C TRP A 57 -3.32 3.54 0.77
N HIS A 58 -3.13 3.76 -0.52
CA HIS A 58 -2.07 4.59 -1.08
C HIS A 58 -2.53 5.99 -1.47
N THR A 59 -3.83 6.14 -1.73
CA THR A 59 -4.43 7.35 -2.28
C THR A 59 -5.38 8.05 -1.32
N PHE A 60 -5.42 7.69 -0.10
CA PHE A 60 -6.23 8.14 1.02
C PHE A 60 -7.28 9.23 0.70
N PHE A 61 -8.54 8.94 0.93
CA PHE A 61 -9.61 9.92 0.88
C PHE A 61 -9.65 10.76 2.15
N ASN A 62 -9.79 12.06 2.03
CA ASN A 62 -9.89 12.98 3.14
C ASN A 62 -11.05 12.57 4.08
N LEU A 63 -10.70 12.18 5.29
CA LEU A 63 -11.64 12.15 6.40
C LEU A 63 -11.46 13.47 7.16
N ALA A 64 -12.53 14.09 7.59
CA ALA A 64 -12.50 15.33 8.33
C ALA A 64 -11.36 15.31 9.38
N ASN A 65 -10.44 16.26 9.29
CA ASN A 65 -9.27 16.42 10.17
C ASN A 65 -8.12 15.41 10.00
N ALA A 66 -8.10 14.59 8.94
CA ALA A 66 -6.97 13.71 8.63
C ALA A 66 -6.35 14.07 7.30
N THR A 67 -5.03 14.11 7.23
CA THR A 67 -4.32 14.22 5.97
C THR A 67 -3.85 12.85 5.52
N GLY A 68 -3.95 12.55 4.22
CA GLY A 68 -3.39 11.32 3.66
C GLY A 68 -1.91 11.13 3.96
N GLN A 69 -1.24 12.21 4.34
CA GLN A 69 0.15 12.23 4.75
C GLN A 69 0.38 11.54 6.10
N GLY A 70 -0.49 11.80 7.09
CA GLY A 70 -0.43 11.13 8.40
C GLY A 70 -0.64 9.63 8.27
N TRP A 71 -1.62 9.20 7.49
CA TRP A 71 -1.86 7.80 7.21
C TRP A 71 -0.64 7.11 6.58
N LEU A 72 -0.05 7.70 5.52
CA LEU A 72 1.13 7.13 4.88
C LEU A 72 2.36 7.10 5.81
N ALA A 73 2.48 8.10 6.69
CA ALA A 73 3.56 8.18 7.67
C ALA A 73 3.50 7.07 8.73
N CYS A 74 2.30 6.65 9.18
CA CYS A 74 2.13 5.62 10.24
C CYS A 74 2.90 4.33 9.97
N TRP A 75 3.10 3.96 8.73
CA TRP A 75 3.70 2.69 8.33
C TRP A 75 5.22 2.75 8.22
N GLN A 76 5.79 3.93 8.35
CA GLN A 76 7.22 4.20 8.21
C GLN A 76 7.85 4.77 9.48
N ILE A 77 7.22 5.77 10.09
CA ILE A 77 7.73 6.40 11.32
C ILE A 77 7.61 5.45 12.50
N GLY A 78 8.44 5.69 13.50
CA GLY A 78 8.49 4.82 14.68
C GLY A 78 9.00 3.42 14.35
N THR A 79 9.77 3.29 13.26
CA THR A 79 10.51 2.08 12.88
C THR A 79 12.01 2.35 12.90
N ASP A 80 12.80 1.40 12.43
CA ASP A 80 14.26 1.55 12.31
C ASP A 80 14.69 2.45 11.15
N VAL A 81 13.82 2.74 10.17
CA VAL A 81 14.19 3.49 8.97
C VAL A 81 13.77 4.95 8.97
N ALA A 82 12.70 5.29 9.69
CA ALA A 82 12.14 6.63 9.63
C ALA A 82 11.56 7.11 10.96
N TYR A 83 11.63 8.42 11.17
CA TYR A 83 11.10 9.09 12.35
C TYR A 83 10.49 10.45 12.01
N ASN A 84 9.74 11.01 12.93
CA ASN A 84 9.28 12.39 12.81
C ASN A 84 10.34 13.34 13.39
N LYS A 85 10.84 14.22 12.56
CA LYS A 85 11.87 15.19 12.95
C LYS A 85 11.31 16.40 13.68
N SER A 86 10.07 16.79 13.36
CA SER A 86 9.39 17.95 13.94
C SER A 86 8.05 17.55 14.57
N PRO A 87 8.02 17.19 15.87
CA PRO A 87 6.79 16.74 16.53
C PRO A 87 5.64 17.76 16.48
N ALA A 88 5.94 19.06 16.49
CA ALA A 88 4.93 20.12 16.40
C ALA A 88 4.15 20.15 15.08
N ASP A 89 4.69 19.50 14.04
CA ASP A 89 4.09 19.43 12.72
C ASP A 89 3.54 18.04 12.39
N MET A 90 3.52 17.16 13.40
CA MET A 90 3.08 15.79 13.23
C MET A 90 1.56 15.75 13.04
N ASP A 91 1.15 14.99 12.04
CA ASP A 91 -0.24 14.64 11.87
C ASP A 91 -0.70 13.80 13.07
N PRO A 92 -1.85 14.11 13.71
CA PRO A 92 -2.33 13.38 14.89
C PRO A 92 -2.44 11.86 14.70
N TRP A 93 -2.70 11.39 13.49
CA TRP A 93 -2.77 9.95 13.18
C TRP A 93 -1.44 9.23 13.33
N ALA A 94 -0.34 9.95 13.15
CA ALA A 94 0.99 9.39 13.16
C ALA A 94 1.65 9.45 14.56
N VAL A 95 1.19 10.31 15.46
CA VAL A 95 1.76 10.49 16.81
C VAL A 95 1.83 9.18 17.60
N PRO A 96 0.77 8.35 17.68
CA PRO A 96 0.79 7.12 18.47
C PRO A 96 1.80 6.08 17.97
N PHE A 97 2.21 6.19 16.71
CA PHE A 97 3.21 5.29 16.12
C PHE A 97 4.67 5.69 16.41
N THR A 98 4.88 6.78 17.14
CA THR A 98 6.19 7.20 17.66
C THR A 98 6.21 7.28 19.18
N ASP A 99 5.07 7.53 19.80
CA ASP A 99 4.86 7.44 21.23
C ASP A 99 3.90 6.28 21.53
N TYR A 100 4.45 5.10 21.57
CA TYR A 100 3.68 3.87 21.69
C TYR A 100 2.90 3.74 23.02
N ALA A 101 3.25 4.53 24.04
CA ALA A 101 2.46 4.61 25.27
C ALA A 101 1.04 5.16 25.01
N ASN A 102 0.90 5.99 23.97
CA ASN A 102 -0.36 6.58 23.54
C ASN A 102 -1.05 5.82 22.39
N LEU A 103 -0.51 4.69 21.94
CA LEU A 103 -1.16 3.83 20.96
C LEU A 103 -2.32 3.06 21.61
N THR A 104 -3.55 3.40 21.23
CA THR A 104 -4.78 2.91 21.85
C THR A 104 -5.78 2.35 20.82
N SER A 105 -6.80 1.68 21.32
CA SER A 105 -7.91 1.16 20.49
C SER A 105 -8.80 2.26 19.88
N THR A 106 -8.60 3.51 20.25
CA THR A 106 -9.35 4.67 19.71
C THR A 106 -8.60 5.37 18.58
N ASP A 107 -7.38 4.93 18.24
CA ASP A 107 -6.60 5.57 17.19
C ASP A 107 -7.24 5.47 15.81
N PRO A 108 -7.39 6.60 15.11
CA PRO A 108 -8.07 6.62 13.81
C PRO A 108 -7.34 5.77 12.75
N ALA A 109 -6.01 5.70 12.79
CA ALA A 109 -5.24 4.89 11.85
C ALA A 109 -5.47 3.39 12.06
N VAL A 110 -5.62 2.95 13.31
CA VAL A 110 -5.98 1.57 13.66
C VAL A 110 -7.37 1.21 13.11
N LEU A 111 -8.35 2.09 13.35
CA LEU A 111 -9.71 1.92 12.82
C LEU A 111 -9.75 1.92 11.29
N TYR A 112 -8.97 2.81 10.65
CA TYR A 112 -8.94 2.88 9.20
C TYR A 112 -8.37 1.59 8.58
N ALA A 113 -7.27 1.05 9.11
CA ALA A 113 -6.70 -0.22 8.62
C ALA A 113 -7.70 -1.38 8.71
N TRP A 114 -8.44 -1.46 9.83
CA TRP A 114 -9.50 -2.45 10.02
C TRP A 114 -10.62 -2.29 9.01
N LYS A 115 -11.18 -1.11 8.89
CA LYS A 115 -12.29 -0.81 7.97
C LYS A 115 -11.89 -0.98 6.50
N TRP A 116 -10.68 -0.59 6.13
CA TRP A 116 -10.15 -0.80 4.79
C TRP A 116 -10.16 -2.28 4.41
N ALA A 117 -9.63 -3.14 5.28
CA ALA A 117 -9.56 -4.57 5.02
C ALA A 117 -10.94 -5.22 4.96
N TYR A 118 -11.82 -4.93 5.93
CA TYR A 118 -13.16 -5.52 5.93
C TYR A 118 -14.04 -5.03 4.78
N LYS A 119 -13.84 -3.83 4.29
CA LYS A 119 -14.52 -3.35 3.08
C LYS A 119 -14.07 -4.13 1.84
N ILE A 120 -12.77 -4.42 1.71
CA ILE A 120 -12.25 -5.30 0.65
C ILE A 120 -12.86 -6.70 0.78
N ILE A 121 -12.85 -7.27 1.98
CA ILE A 121 -13.38 -8.61 2.25
C ILE A 121 -14.86 -8.69 1.87
N ASN A 122 -15.67 -7.72 2.28
CA ASN A 122 -17.10 -7.72 1.98
C ASN A 122 -17.37 -7.59 0.47
N ASN A 123 -16.68 -6.72 -0.22
CA ASN A 123 -16.80 -6.55 -1.67
C ASN A 123 -16.34 -7.81 -2.41
N ALA A 124 -15.23 -8.41 -1.97
CA ALA A 124 -14.74 -9.67 -2.54
C ALA A 124 -15.73 -10.82 -2.34
N ASN A 125 -16.33 -10.93 -1.14
CA ASN A 125 -17.35 -11.92 -0.85
C ASN A 125 -18.57 -11.76 -1.78
N ALA A 126 -19.02 -10.53 -2.03
CA ALA A 126 -20.13 -10.27 -2.96
C ALA A 126 -19.82 -10.76 -4.38
N ILE A 127 -18.61 -10.51 -4.88
CA ILE A 127 -18.19 -10.97 -6.20
C ILE A 127 -18.10 -12.50 -6.24
N ILE A 128 -17.52 -13.14 -5.22
CA ILE A 128 -17.38 -14.60 -5.15
C ILE A 128 -18.76 -15.26 -5.17
N VAL A 129 -19.66 -14.81 -4.31
CA VAL A 129 -21.05 -15.34 -4.27
C VAL A 129 -21.77 -15.13 -5.59
N ALA A 130 -21.56 -13.98 -6.24
CA ALA A 130 -22.16 -13.69 -7.54
C ALA A 130 -21.65 -14.64 -8.65
N THR A 131 -20.39 -15.08 -8.61
CA THR A 131 -19.87 -16.08 -9.57
C THR A 131 -20.48 -17.46 -9.37
N GLU A 132 -20.89 -17.79 -8.15
CA GLU A 132 -21.55 -19.08 -7.79
C GLU A 132 -23.05 -19.06 -8.06
N ASN A 133 -23.65 -17.88 -8.30
CA ASN A 133 -25.08 -17.75 -8.53
C ASN A 133 -25.48 -18.46 -9.84
N PRO A 134 -26.50 -19.35 -9.82
CA PRO A 134 -27.00 -20.03 -11.03
C PRO A 134 -27.50 -19.07 -12.13
N LYS A 135 -27.91 -17.85 -11.78
CA LYS A 135 -28.34 -16.81 -12.72
C LYS A 135 -27.18 -16.17 -13.47
N THR A 136 -25.95 -16.36 -13.02
CA THR A 136 -24.75 -15.82 -13.68
C THR A 136 -24.39 -16.66 -14.90
N VAL A 137 -24.70 -16.14 -16.08
CA VAL A 137 -24.53 -16.85 -17.36
C VAL A 137 -23.14 -16.61 -17.89
N LEU A 138 -22.15 -17.33 -17.32
CA LEU A 138 -20.74 -17.30 -17.74
C LEU A 138 -20.20 -18.73 -17.82
N THR A 139 -19.16 -18.93 -18.64
CA THR A 139 -18.40 -20.20 -18.63
C THR A 139 -17.73 -20.39 -17.28
N GLN A 140 -17.49 -21.63 -16.86
CA GLN A 140 -16.80 -21.92 -15.60
C GLN A 140 -15.44 -21.24 -15.53
N THR A 141 -14.65 -21.29 -16.61
CA THR A 141 -13.34 -20.61 -16.70
C THR A 141 -13.46 -19.10 -16.46
N ALA A 142 -14.50 -18.44 -16.98
CA ALA A 142 -14.72 -17.01 -16.73
C ALA A 142 -15.11 -16.75 -15.27
N LYS A 143 -15.97 -17.58 -14.69
CA LYS A 143 -16.34 -17.52 -13.26
C LYS A 143 -15.11 -17.71 -12.37
N ASP A 144 -14.28 -18.72 -12.66
CA ASP A 144 -13.07 -19.02 -11.88
C ASP A 144 -12.06 -17.86 -11.93
N LYS A 145 -11.89 -17.24 -13.11
CA LYS A 145 -11.00 -16.09 -13.26
C LYS A 145 -11.49 -14.87 -12.44
N ILE A 146 -12.78 -14.56 -12.48
CA ILE A 146 -13.37 -13.47 -11.72
C ILE A 146 -13.29 -13.76 -10.20
N ALA A 147 -13.65 -14.97 -9.79
CA ALA A 147 -13.53 -15.41 -8.41
C ALA A 147 -12.07 -15.37 -7.93
N ALA A 148 -11.11 -15.72 -8.79
CA ALA A 148 -9.69 -15.71 -8.47
C ALA A 148 -9.16 -14.30 -8.16
N GLU A 149 -9.59 -13.30 -8.91
CA GLU A 149 -9.20 -11.91 -8.63
C GLU A 149 -9.83 -11.41 -7.31
N ALA A 150 -11.10 -11.72 -7.06
CA ALA A 150 -11.77 -11.38 -5.80
C ALA A 150 -11.11 -12.11 -4.60
N LYS A 151 -10.80 -13.41 -4.74
CA LYS A 151 -10.10 -14.20 -3.73
C LYS A 151 -8.67 -13.69 -3.47
N PHE A 152 -7.96 -13.23 -4.51
CA PHE A 152 -6.66 -12.58 -4.32
C PHE A 152 -6.76 -11.39 -3.35
N TYR A 153 -7.71 -10.48 -3.57
CA TYR A 153 -7.90 -9.32 -2.70
C TYR A 153 -8.37 -9.72 -1.31
N ARG A 154 -9.23 -10.73 -1.18
CA ARG A 154 -9.68 -11.24 0.12
C ARG A 154 -8.55 -11.86 0.92
N GLY A 155 -7.75 -12.70 0.29
CA GLY A 155 -6.57 -13.34 0.90
C GLY A 155 -5.53 -12.30 1.33
N LEU A 156 -5.27 -11.28 0.50
CA LEU A 156 -4.38 -10.15 0.82
C LEU A 156 -4.91 -9.37 2.02
N ALA A 157 -6.20 -9.01 2.04
CA ALA A 157 -6.80 -8.26 3.14
C ALA A 157 -6.74 -9.03 4.46
N TYR A 158 -7.05 -10.34 4.45
CA TYR A 158 -6.89 -11.17 5.64
C TYR A 158 -5.44 -11.34 6.07
N ASN A 159 -4.48 -11.50 5.13
CA ASN A 159 -3.07 -11.54 5.49
C ASN A 159 -2.61 -10.24 6.16
N THR A 160 -3.11 -9.09 5.69
CA THR A 160 -2.87 -7.78 6.33
C THR A 160 -3.48 -7.72 7.72
N LEU A 161 -4.75 -8.11 7.89
CA LEU A 161 -5.43 -8.13 9.19
C LEU A 161 -4.71 -9.02 10.20
N VAL A 162 -4.37 -10.25 9.83
CA VAL A 162 -3.70 -11.19 10.72
C VAL A 162 -2.30 -10.68 11.11
N THR A 163 -1.60 -10.02 10.19
CA THR A 163 -0.29 -9.41 10.48
C THR A 163 -0.41 -8.27 11.47
N LEU A 164 -1.43 -7.43 11.34
CA LEU A 164 -1.62 -6.25 12.19
C LEU A 164 -2.32 -6.55 13.52
N PHE A 165 -3.32 -7.43 13.51
CA PHE A 165 -4.24 -7.61 14.65
C PHE A 165 -4.24 -9.03 15.24
N GLY A 166 -3.60 -10.00 14.60
CA GLY A 166 -3.67 -11.40 15.00
C GLY A 166 -5.03 -12.03 14.69
N LYS A 167 -5.71 -12.59 15.69
CA LYS A 167 -7.06 -13.13 15.52
C LYS A 167 -8.06 -12.02 15.20
N VAL A 168 -8.92 -12.26 14.22
CA VAL A 168 -9.95 -11.31 13.75
C VAL A 168 -11.21 -12.09 13.33
N PRO A 169 -12.38 -11.47 13.19
CA PRO A 169 -13.58 -12.14 12.66
C PRO A 169 -13.36 -12.71 11.25
N LEU A 170 -13.79 -13.96 11.05
CA LEU A 170 -13.76 -14.64 9.75
C LEU A 170 -15.12 -14.50 9.06
N ILE A 171 -15.14 -13.75 7.95
CA ILE A 171 -16.34 -13.42 7.18
C ILE A 171 -16.15 -13.89 5.74
N THR A 172 -16.93 -14.88 5.31
CA THR A 172 -16.82 -15.50 3.98
C THR A 172 -18.00 -15.24 3.05
N VAL A 173 -19.02 -14.56 3.58
CA VAL A 173 -20.21 -14.15 2.82
C VAL A 173 -20.44 -12.64 2.98
N PRO A 174 -21.13 -11.99 2.04
CA PRO A 174 -21.46 -10.57 2.19
C PRO A 174 -22.28 -10.32 3.45
N VAL A 175 -21.94 -9.30 4.21
CA VAL A 175 -22.73 -8.84 5.35
C VAL A 175 -23.72 -7.81 4.84
N SER A 176 -25.00 -8.11 5.00
CA SER A 176 -26.13 -7.21 4.71
C SER A 176 -26.80 -6.81 6.02
N GLY A 177 -26.97 -5.53 6.25
CA GLY A 177 -27.57 -4.99 7.47
C GLY A 177 -26.63 -4.94 8.67
N ALA A 178 -27.21 -4.62 9.83
CA ALA A 178 -26.45 -4.53 11.09
C ALA A 178 -26.21 -5.94 11.65
N LYS A 179 -24.93 -6.33 11.78
CA LYS A 179 -24.50 -7.57 12.44
C LYS A 179 -23.64 -7.20 13.64
N THR A 180 -23.97 -7.75 14.81
CA THR A 180 -23.43 -7.33 16.11
C THR A 180 -22.92 -8.51 16.96
N ASP A 181 -22.74 -9.69 16.33
CA ASP A 181 -22.38 -10.96 16.97
C ASP A 181 -21.03 -11.53 16.46
N PHE A 182 -20.10 -10.67 16.07
CA PHE A 182 -18.80 -11.10 15.60
C PHE A 182 -17.94 -11.70 16.72
N VAL A 183 -17.23 -12.79 16.41
CA VAL A 183 -16.20 -13.39 17.25
C VAL A 183 -14.90 -13.52 16.47
N ARG A 184 -13.77 -13.46 17.16
CA ARG A 184 -12.45 -13.65 16.54
C ARG A 184 -12.23 -15.13 16.24
N ALA A 185 -11.96 -15.46 14.99
CA ALA A 185 -11.64 -16.81 14.55
C ALA A 185 -10.21 -17.22 14.97
N ASP A 186 -9.99 -18.51 15.04
CA ASP A 186 -8.65 -19.03 15.29
C ASP A 186 -7.70 -18.77 14.12
N LEU A 187 -6.40 -18.56 14.44
CA LEU A 187 -5.38 -18.31 13.41
C LEU A 187 -5.28 -19.45 12.39
N ALA A 188 -5.58 -20.69 12.80
CA ALA A 188 -5.58 -21.83 11.89
C ALA A 188 -6.63 -21.68 10.79
N GLU A 189 -7.86 -21.26 11.14
CA GLU A 189 -8.96 -21.03 10.20
C GLU A 189 -8.69 -19.86 9.27
N LEU A 190 -8.22 -18.73 9.84
CA LEU A 190 -7.82 -17.56 9.07
C LEU A 190 -6.70 -17.89 8.09
N ASN A 191 -5.67 -18.59 8.55
CA ASN A 191 -4.54 -19.01 7.70
C ASN A 191 -4.98 -19.98 6.60
N LYS A 192 -5.93 -20.88 6.91
CA LYS A 192 -6.49 -21.78 5.91
C LYS A 192 -7.19 -21.01 4.80
N LEU A 193 -8.07 -20.05 5.15
CA LEU A 193 -8.75 -19.22 4.15
C LEU A 193 -7.75 -18.43 3.30
N ILE A 194 -6.75 -17.80 3.92
CA ILE A 194 -5.71 -17.02 3.21
C ILE A 194 -5.00 -17.90 2.19
N VAL A 195 -4.59 -19.10 2.59
CA VAL A 195 -3.88 -20.04 1.69
C VAL A 195 -4.80 -20.55 0.58
N ASP A 196 -6.02 -20.98 0.91
CA ASP A 196 -6.97 -21.49 -0.07
C ASP A 196 -7.30 -20.43 -1.13
N ASP A 197 -7.58 -19.20 -0.72
CA ASP A 197 -7.88 -18.09 -1.62
C ASP A 197 -6.70 -17.74 -2.53
N LEU A 198 -5.50 -17.65 -1.96
CA LEU A 198 -4.31 -17.28 -2.74
C LEU A 198 -3.82 -18.42 -3.65
N LEU A 199 -3.98 -19.69 -3.26
CA LEU A 199 -3.71 -20.83 -4.14
C LEU A 199 -4.71 -20.88 -5.30
N PHE A 200 -5.99 -20.67 -5.03
CA PHE A 200 -7.00 -20.55 -6.08
C PHE A 200 -6.68 -19.40 -7.03
N ALA A 201 -6.30 -18.24 -6.49
CA ALA A 201 -5.90 -17.08 -7.26
C ALA A 201 -4.65 -17.38 -8.11
N LYS A 202 -3.60 -17.96 -7.53
CA LYS A 202 -2.38 -18.35 -8.26
C LYS A 202 -2.70 -19.27 -9.45
N THR A 203 -3.65 -20.20 -9.28
CA THR A 203 -3.99 -21.21 -10.30
C THR A 203 -4.85 -20.66 -11.43
N ASN A 204 -5.80 -19.77 -11.12
CA ASN A 204 -6.85 -19.34 -12.06
C ASN A 204 -6.63 -17.92 -12.61
N LEU A 205 -5.72 -17.14 -12.03
CA LEU A 205 -5.33 -15.85 -12.61
C LEU A 205 -4.39 -16.04 -13.79
N PRO A 206 -4.43 -15.14 -14.79
CA PRO A 206 -3.48 -15.16 -15.90
C PRO A 206 -2.05 -14.89 -15.43
N THR A 207 -1.05 -15.25 -16.24
CA THR A 207 0.30 -14.70 -16.09
C THR A 207 0.30 -13.21 -16.43
N VAL A 208 1.32 -12.48 -15.98
CA VAL A 208 1.40 -11.02 -16.22
C VAL A 208 1.34 -10.65 -17.72
N ASN A 209 1.85 -11.51 -18.59
CA ASN A 209 1.84 -11.27 -20.03
C ASN A 209 0.49 -11.55 -20.70
N ASN A 210 -0.43 -12.24 -20.01
CA ASN A 210 -1.74 -12.64 -20.49
C ASN A 210 -2.90 -11.92 -19.76
N VAL A 211 -2.60 -10.89 -18.98
CA VAL A 211 -3.64 -10.07 -18.34
C VAL A 211 -4.41 -9.33 -19.43
N SER A 212 -5.73 -9.47 -19.43
CA SER A 212 -6.58 -8.69 -20.36
C SER A 212 -6.50 -7.21 -19.99
N GLY A 213 -6.28 -6.40 -21.01
CA GLY A 213 -6.24 -4.97 -20.85
C GLY A 213 -7.56 -4.39 -20.37
N ASN A 214 -7.48 -3.36 -19.57
CA ASN A 214 -8.55 -2.43 -19.39
C ASN A 214 -8.61 -1.45 -20.59
N VAL A 215 -9.43 -0.44 -20.50
CA VAL A 215 -9.52 0.62 -21.54
C VAL A 215 -8.11 1.10 -21.95
N LYS A 216 -7.82 1.12 -23.24
CA LYS A 216 -6.53 1.47 -23.86
C LYS A 216 -5.39 0.44 -23.72
N GLY A 217 -5.71 -0.84 -23.49
CA GLY A 217 -4.70 -1.91 -23.50
C GLY A 217 -3.72 -1.89 -22.33
N LYS A 218 -4.07 -1.25 -21.23
CA LYS A 218 -3.30 -1.30 -19.99
C LYS A 218 -3.58 -2.60 -19.26
N THR A 219 -2.57 -3.44 -19.17
CA THR A 219 -2.75 -4.82 -18.75
C THR A 219 -2.26 -5.10 -17.34
N TYR A 220 -1.49 -4.21 -16.74
CA TYR A 220 -0.66 -4.56 -15.58
C TYR A 220 -1.20 -4.13 -14.22
N SER A 221 -2.32 -3.40 -14.19
CA SER A 221 -2.99 -3.01 -12.94
C SER A 221 -3.91 -4.11 -12.39
N ARG A 222 -4.37 -5.05 -13.23
CA ARG A 222 -5.23 -6.17 -12.81
C ARG A 222 -4.41 -7.28 -12.16
N ALA A 223 -5.05 -8.04 -11.30
CA ALA A 223 -4.38 -9.14 -10.61
C ALA A 223 -3.90 -10.25 -11.57
N HIS A 224 -2.75 -10.83 -11.26
CA HIS A 224 -2.14 -11.94 -11.99
C HIS A 224 -1.45 -12.92 -11.03
N SER A 225 -1.11 -14.10 -11.52
CA SER A 225 -0.65 -15.24 -10.71
C SER A 225 0.59 -14.94 -9.86
N ALA A 226 1.52 -14.11 -10.35
CA ALA A 226 2.73 -13.76 -9.59
C ALA A 226 2.42 -12.90 -8.36
N MET A 227 1.40 -12.04 -8.42
CA MET A 227 0.96 -11.25 -7.26
C MET A 227 0.45 -12.18 -6.15
N ALA A 228 -0.37 -13.18 -6.51
CA ALA A 228 -0.86 -14.18 -5.55
C ALA A 228 0.29 -15.01 -4.95
N SER A 229 1.27 -15.38 -5.78
CA SER A 229 2.46 -16.10 -5.31
C SER A 229 3.30 -15.31 -4.33
N GLN A 230 3.45 -13.98 -4.52
CA GLN A 230 4.21 -13.14 -3.58
C GLN A 230 3.50 -12.99 -2.24
N VAL A 231 2.17 -12.77 -2.23
CA VAL A 231 1.40 -12.72 -0.98
C VAL A 231 1.39 -14.07 -0.27
N LEU A 232 1.36 -15.20 -1.02
CA LEU A 232 1.54 -16.54 -0.46
C LEU A 232 2.89 -16.71 0.23
N ALA A 233 3.98 -16.21 -0.37
CA ALA A 233 5.30 -16.28 0.24
C ALA A 233 5.34 -15.54 1.59
N GLU A 234 4.75 -14.34 1.67
CA GLU A 234 4.63 -13.59 2.93
C GLU A 234 3.78 -14.33 3.96
N ALA A 235 2.62 -14.86 3.55
CA ALA A 235 1.73 -15.60 4.43
C ALA A 235 2.40 -16.87 4.97
N TYR A 236 3.10 -17.63 4.13
CA TYR A 236 3.84 -18.81 4.54
C TYR A 236 4.99 -18.47 5.48
N LEU A 237 5.74 -17.40 5.26
CA LEU A 237 6.78 -16.92 6.18
C LEU A 237 6.21 -16.55 7.55
N ARG A 238 5.04 -15.91 7.59
CA ARG A 238 4.32 -15.59 8.84
C ARG A 238 3.88 -16.86 9.59
N MET A 239 3.49 -17.89 8.86
CA MET A 239 3.06 -19.18 9.40
C MET A 239 4.22 -20.14 9.74
N GLY A 240 5.47 -19.77 9.43
CA GLY A 240 6.64 -20.65 9.60
C GLY A 240 6.74 -21.77 8.56
N LYS A 241 5.96 -21.72 7.47
CA LYS A 241 6.00 -22.68 6.36
C LYS A 241 7.05 -22.24 5.32
N ASN A 242 8.30 -22.30 5.74
CA ASN A 242 9.39 -21.65 5.01
C ASN A 242 9.73 -22.33 3.67
N ASP A 243 9.56 -23.64 3.58
CA ASP A 243 9.71 -24.40 2.32
C ASP A 243 8.69 -23.98 1.26
N LEU A 244 7.43 -23.81 1.67
CA LEU A 244 6.37 -23.31 0.80
C LEU A 244 6.57 -21.86 0.40
N ALA A 245 7.13 -21.04 1.28
CA ALA A 245 7.48 -19.65 0.98
C ALA A 245 8.60 -19.58 -0.07
N GLU A 246 9.65 -20.40 0.07
CA GLU A 246 10.72 -20.50 -0.92
C GLU A 246 10.17 -20.94 -2.28
N ALA A 247 9.34 -21.99 -2.32
CA ALA A 247 8.71 -22.47 -3.55
C ALA A 247 7.78 -21.42 -4.21
N ALA A 248 7.09 -20.61 -3.43
CA ALA A 248 6.26 -19.52 -3.97
C ALA A 248 7.10 -18.41 -4.60
N CYS A 249 8.26 -18.07 -4.01
CA CYS A 249 9.23 -17.15 -4.59
C CYS A 249 9.86 -17.72 -5.87
N ASP A 250 10.24 -19.00 -5.85
CA ASP A 250 10.81 -19.68 -7.01
C ASP A 250 9.87 -19.70 -8.21
N ALA A 251 8.57 -19.85 -7.96
CA ALA A 251 7.57 -19.78 -9.02
C ALA A 251 7.55 -18.43 -9.74
N ILE A 252 7.90 -17.35 -9.06
CA ILE A 252 8.00 -16.00 -9.67
C ILE A 252 9.36 -15.84 -10.36
N ILE A 253 10.46 -16.15 -9.67
CA ILE A 253 11.83 -15.95 -10.14
C ILE A 253 12.10 -16.76 -11.40
N ASN A 254 11.63 -18.01 -11.43
CA ASN A 254 11.87 -18.96 -12.51
C ASN A 254 10.83 -18.89 -13.64
N SER A 255 9.81 -18.01 -13.54
CA SER A 255 8.77 -17.87 -14.56
C SER A 255 9.30 -17.35 -15.89
N GLY A 256 10.41 -16.61 -15.88
CA GLY A 256 10.91 -15.88 -17.05
C GLY A 256 10.16 -14.58 -17.35
N ASP A 257 9.08 -14.31 -16.62
CA ASP A 257 8.26 -13.11 -16.83
C ASP A 257 8.90 -11.83 -16.28
N PHE A 258 9.81 -11.95 -15.30
CA PHE A 258 10.41 -10.84 -14.58
C PHE A 258 11.93 -10.92 -14.60
N SER A 259 12.59 -9.77 -14.56
CA SER A 259 14.04 -9.67 -14.45
C SER A 259 14.46 -8.42 -13.67
N LEU A 260 15.55 -8.51 -12.92
CA LEU A 260 16.10 -7.36 -12.23
C LEU A 260 16.55 -6.28 -13.23
N VAL A 261 16.33 -5.02 -12.87
CA VAL A 261 16.86 -3.89 -13.65
C VAL A 261 18.34 -3.74 -13.32
N THR A 262 19.20 -4.07 -14.28
CA THR A 262 20.66 -4.01 -14.16
C THR A 262 21.29 -2.94 -15.05
N GLN A 263 20.53 -2.37 -15.98
CA GLN A 263 20.99 -1.37 -16.93
C GLN A 263 20.06 -0.15 -16.91
N ARG A 264 20.62 0.98 -17.30
CA ARG A 264 19.89 2.24 -17.46
C ARG A 264 18.79 2.08 -18.52
N TYR A 265 17.60 2.62 -18.24
CA TYR A 265 16.46 2.58 -19.16
C TYR A 265 15.54 3.80 -18.98
N GLY A 266 14.56 3.93 -19.88
CA GLY A 266 13.52 4.95 -19.83
C GLY A 266 13.98 6.34 -20.26
N SER A 267 13.21 7.35 -19.90
CA SER A 267 13.32 8.71 -20.45
C SER A 267 14.65 9.43 -20.13
N LYS A 268 15.36 9.01 -19.09
CA LYS A 268 16.62 9.63 -18.65
C LYS A 268 17.83 8.69 -18.72
N ALA A 269 17.74 7.60 -19.48
CA ALA A 269 18.83 6.63 -19.61
C ALA A 269 20.15 7.24 -20.11
N GLY A 270 20.09 8.21 -21.00
CA GLY A 270 21.26 8.94 -21.53
C GLY A 270 21.78 10.08 -20.64
N GLN A 271 21.16 10.34 -19.50
CA GLN A 271 21.57 11.38 -18.56
C GLN A 271 22.32 10.76 -17.36
N PRO A 272 23.08 11.57 -16.57
CA PRO A 272 23.69 11.07 -15.33
C PRO A 272 22.65 10.48 -14.40
N GLY A 273 22.89 9.23 -13.92
CA GLY A 273 21.98 8.49 -13.08
C GLY A 273 22.51 7.09 -12.80
N ASP A 274 21.68 6.24 -12.21
CA ASP A 274 21.96 4.81 -12.04
C ASP A 274 20.71 3.96 -12.36
N ALA A 275 20.92 2.67 -12.62
CA ALA A 275 19.86 1.75 -13.01
C ALA A 275 18.80 1.55 -11.92
N PHE A 276 19.19 1.64 -10.64
CA PHE A 276 18.27 1.51 -9.54
C PHE A 276 17.33 2.73 -9.45
N ALA A 277 17.88 3.93 -9.59
CA ALA A 277 17.11 5.17 -9.57
C ALA A 277 16.14 5.27 -10.75
N ASP A 278 16.51 4.70 -11.91
CA ASP A 278 15.65 4.74 -13.11
C ASP A 278 14.27 4.11 -12.87
N MET A 279 14.17 3.08 -12.03
CA MET A 279 12.88 2.45 -11.68
C MET A 279 11.88 3.41 -11.06
N PHE A 280 12.36 4.47 -10.40
CA PHE A 280 11.55 5.41 -9.63
C PHE A 280 11.40 6.78 -10.33
N LEU A 281 11.87 6.94 -11.54
CA LEU A 281 11.63 8.15 -12.32
C LEU A 281 10.21 8.13 -12.90
N TYR A 282 9.56 9.29 -12.94
CA TYR A 282 8.25 9.44 -13.55
C TYR A 282 8.24 8.86 -14.98
N GLY A 283 7.27 8.02 -15.26
CA GLY A 283 7.12 7.35 -16.55
C GLY A 283 8.01 6.11 -16.75
N ASN A 284 8.63 5.58 -15.68
CA ASN A 284 9.47 4.38 -15.74
C ASN A 284 8.96 3.22 -14.84
N GLN A 285 7.80 3.35 -14.20
CA GLN A 285 7.32 2.38 -13.21
C GLN A 285 6.72 1.13 -13.85
N ARG A 286 6.02 1.29 -15.00
CA ARG A 286 5.25 0.22 -15.63
C ARG A 286 6.15 -0.71 -16.45
N ARG A 287 5.75 -1.96 -16.56
CA ARG A 287 6.41 -2.91 -17.47
C ARG A 287 6.42 -2.42 -18.92
N SER A 288 5.33 -1.81 -19.39
CA SER A 288 5.21 -1.17 -20.71
C SER A 288 6.19 -0.01 -20.92
N GLN A 289 6.74 0.54 -19.85
CA GLN A 289 7.76 1.60 -19.86
C GLN A 289 9.19 1.04 -19.72
N GLY A 290 9.35 -0.29 -19.67
CA GLY A 290 10.64 -0.96 -19.60
C GLY A 290 11.00 -1.53 -18.21
N ASN A 291 10.18 -1.32 -17.17
CA ASN A 291 10.45 -1.86 -15.84
C ASN A 291 10.05 -3.34 -15.75
N LYS A 292 10.94 -4.24 -16.16
CA LYS A 292 10.71 -5.69 -16.09
C LYS A 292 10.81 -6.26 -14.67
N GLU A 293 11.26 -5.46 -13.70
CA GLU A 293 11.31 -5.86 -12.30
C GLU A 293 9.95 -5.71 -11.60
N ALA A 294 9.09 -4.82 -12.10
CA ALA A 294 7.79 -4.55 -11.51
C ALA A 294 6.84 -5.74 -11.66
N ILE A 295 6.35 -6.26 -10.53
CA ILE A 295 5.33 -7.31 -10.45
C ILE A 295 3.96 -6.65 -10.40
N TRP A 296 3.74 -5.73 -9.47
CA TRP A 296 2.47 -5.02 -9.35
C TRP A 296 2.70 -3.52 -9.28
N VAL A 297 2.06 -2.79 -10.17
CA VAL A 297 2.08 -1.33 -10.22
C VAL A 297 0.65 -0.83 -10.08
N LEU A 298 0.42 0.05 -9.12
CA LEU A 298 -0.79 0.85 -9.08
C LEU A 298 -0.63 1.99 -10.09
N GLU A 299 -1.28 1.85 -11.23
CA GLU A 299 -1.20 2.80 -12.33
C GLU A 299 -2.11 4.00 -12.07
N ILE A 300 -1.51 5.18 -12.08
CA ILE A 300 -2.20 6.44 -11.85
C ILE A 300 -2.29 7.18 -13.17
N GLU A 301 -3.53 7.46 -13.59
CA GLU A 301 -3.76 8.17 -14.84
C GLU A 301 -3.74 9.67 -14.60
N ASN A 302 -3.02 10.37 -15.48
CA ASN A 302 -3.17 11.82 -15.55
C ASN A 302 -4.58 12.13 -16.06
N PRO A 303 -5.42 12.86 -15.33
CA PRO A 303 -6.78 13.20 -15.75
C PRO A 303 -6.86 13.83 -17.14
N SER A 304 -5.84 14.58 -17.55
CA SER A 304 -5.77 15.18 -18.89
C SER A 304 -5.60 14.15 -20.01
N SER A 305 -5.15 12.94 -19.72
CA SER A 305 -4.91 11.86 -20.70
C SER A 305 -6.03 10.82 -20.76
N VAL A 306 -7.02 10.91 -19.88
CA VAL A 306 -8.14 9.95 -19.81
C VAL A 306 -9.27 10.42 -20.73
N ILE A 307 -9.87 9.49 -21.50
CA ILE A 307 -11.08 9.79 -22.30
C ILE A 307 -12.21 10.21 -21.36
N GLY A 308 -12.77 11.40 -21.59
CA GLY A 308 -13.78 12.00 -20.73
C GLY A 308 -13.21 12.75 -19.52
N GLY A 309 -11.90 12.76 -19.35
CA GLY A 309 -11.25 13.63 -18.38
C GLY A 309 -11.40 15.11 -18.78
N THR A 310 -11.35 15.99 -17.79
CA THR A 310 -11.63 17.42 -17.98
C THR A 310 -10.59 18.18 -18.82
N GLY A 311 -9.53 17.52 -19.31
CA GLY A 311 -8.51 18.13 -20.21
C GLY A 311 -7.71 19.28 -19.59
N SER A 312 -8.06 19.72 -18.40
CA SER A 312 -7.33 20.75 -17.69
C SER A 312 -6.14 20.09 -16.97
N SER A 313 -4.97 20.68 -17.10
CA SER A 313 -3.97 20.58 -16.05
C SER A 313 -4.72 20.82 -14.75
N LEU A 314 -4.68 19.83 -13.84
CA LEU A 314 -5.37 19.96 -12.55
C LEU A 314 -4.98 21.30 -11.93
N PRO A 315 -5.93 22.17 -11.58
CA PRO A 315 -5.60 23.44 -10.97
C PRO A 315 -4.71 23.15 -9.77
N VAL A 316 -3.65 23.91 -9.63
CA VAL A 316 -2.79 23.88 -8.44
C VAL A 316 -3.71 23.91 -7.22
N GLY A 317 -3.77 22.83 -6.46
CA GLY A 317 -4.59 22.71 -5.27
C GLY A 317 -5.93 21.96 -5.40
N ALA A 318 -6.43 21.65 -6.58
CA ALA A 318 -7.75 21.00 -6.73
C ALA A 318 -7.74 19.47 -6.57
N VAL A 319 -6.58 18.82 -6.62
CA VAL A 319 -6.42 17.35 -6.50
C VAL A 319 -5.97 16.94 -5.12
N ASP A 320 -5.73 17.88 -4.25
CA ASP A 320 -5.07 17.67 -2.98
C ASP A 320 -5.80 16.79 -1.99
N GLU A 321 -7.10 16.70 -2.14
CA GLU A 321 -7.94 16.21 -1.05
C GLU A 321 -8.74 14.98 -1.41
N ILE A 322 -8.77 14.58 -2.67
CA ILE A 322 -9.65 13.50 -3.13
C ILE A 322 -8.85 12.41 -3.84
N GLY A 323 -8.37 11.43 -3.06
CA GLY A 323 -7.95 10.15 -3.61
C GLY A 323 -6.65 10.14 -4.39
N SER A 324 -5.72 11.06 -4.15
CA SER A 324 -4.42 11.06 -4.80
C SER A 324 -3.28 10.68 -3.86
N PRO A 325 -2.21 10.02 -4.35
CA PRO A 325 -1.05 9.69 -3.53
C PRO A 325 -0.33 10.95 -3.07
N GLN A 326 0.15 10.95 -1.84
CA GLN A 326 0.88 12.08 -1.26
C GLN A 326 2.29 11.71 -0.76
N TYR A 327 2.89 10.65 -1.29
CA TYR A 327 4.22 10.19 -0.88
C TYR A 327 5.30 11.26 -1.05
N ARG A 328 5.23 12.06 -2.13
CA ARG A 328 6.14 13.20 -2.35
C ARG A 328 6.12 14.18 -1.17
N ARG A 329 4.94 14.49 -0.65
CA ARG A 329 4.78 15.40 0.49
C ARG A 329 5.28 14.80 1.79
N VAL A 330 5.05 13.51 1.99
CA VAL A 330 5.46 12.80 3.19
C VAL A 330 6.98 12.73 3.28
N TRP A 331 7.64 12.30 2.20
CA TRP A 331 9.08 12.05 2.15
C TRP A 331 9.93 13.24 1.71
N GLY A 332 9.36 14.15 0.91
CA GLY A 332 10.07 15.31 0.38
C GLY A 332 10.29 16.40 1.42
N SER A 333 11.48 17.00 1.42
CA SER A 333 11.79 18.14 2.28
C SER A 333 11.04 19.40 1.84
N ARG A 334 10.81 20.33 2.77
CA ARG A 334 10.19 21.63 2.51
C ARG A 334 11.24 22.67 2.07
N TYR A 335 12.24 22.24 1.27
CA TYR A 335 13.42 23.03 0.90
C TYR A 335 13.08 24.41 0.33
N HIS A 336 11.99 24.54 -0.41
CA HIS A 336 11.53 25.76 -1.04
C HIS A 336 11.14 26.90 -0.07
N GLN A 337 11.07 26.61 1.23
CA GLN A 337 10.89 27.63 2.27
C GLN A 337 12.22 28.11 2.89
N GLN A 338 13.34 27.48 2.55
CA GLN A 338 14.65 27.98 2.92
C GLN A 338 15.02 29.18 2.04
N LYS A 339 15.48 30.28 2.64
CA LYS A 339 15.95 31.46 1.90
C LYS A 339 17.03 31.04 0.89
N GLY A 340 16.91 31.50 -0.35
CA GLY A 340 17.79 31.14 -1.45
C GLY A 340 17.45 29.83 -2.17
N MET A 341 16.31 29.22 -1.83
CA MET A 341 15.82 28.00 -2.48
C MET A 341 14.48 28.28 -3.18
N LEU A 342 14.41 27.97 -4.46
CA LEU A 342 13.18 28.04 -5.25
C LEU A 342 12.59 26.65 -5.45
N LEU A 343 11.28 26.58 -5.46
CA LEU A 343 10.56 25.35 -5.78
C LEU A 343 10.81 24.95 -7.23
N CYS A 344 11.23 23.72 -7.45
CA CYS A 344 11.50 23.20 -8.77
C CYS A 344 11.29 21.69 -8.86
N ASP A 345 11.02 21.24 -10.07
CA ASP A 345 10.86 19.82 -10.41
C ASP A 345 12.15 19.02 -10.16
N SER A 346 13.30 19.56 -10.51
CA SER A 346 14.61 18.87 -10.37
C SER A 346 14.97 18.51 -8.92
N LEU A 347 14.34 19.16 -7.94
CA LEU A 347 14.43 18.82 -6.53
C LEU A 347 13.24 17.98 -6.04
N GLY A 348 12.40 17.50 -6.94
CA GLY A 348 11.30 16.59 -6.63
C GLY A 348 9.96 17.28 -6.36
N GLY A 349 9.86 18.60 -6.57
CA GLY A 349 8.65 19.36 -6.31
C GLY A 349 8.41 19.65 -4.82
N ARG A 350 7.17 19.91 -4.47
CA ARG A 350 6.77 20.35 -3.12
C ARG A 350 6.66 19.22 -2.12
N GLY A 351 7.63 19.17 -1.20
CA GLY A 351 7.58 18.34 0.01
C GLY A 351 7.15 19.11 1.25
N ILE A 352 6.87 18.43 2.35
CA ILE A 352 6.60 19.01 3.67
C ILE A 352 7.32 18.31 4.83
N SER A 353 8.17 17.33 4.55
CA SER A 353 9.01 16.64 5.55
C SER A 353 8.20 16.06 6.72
N ARG A 354 7.12 15.32 6.46
CA ARG A 354 6.39 14.64 7.53
C ARG A 354 7.27 13.61 8.23
N ILE A 355 8.12 12.94 7.48
CA ILE A 355 9.05 11.95 7.97
C ILE A 355 10.48 12.25 7.52
N ALA A 356 11.45 11.80 8.30
CA ALA A 356 12.86 11.87 8.02
C ALA A 356 13.50 10.49 8.16
N LEU A 357 14.57 10.25 7.41
CA LEU A 357 15.36 9.05 7.53
C LEU A 357 16.15 9.06 8.86
N THR A 358 16.24 7.91 9.53
CA THR A 358 17.05 7.78 10.75
C THR A 358 18.52 7.97 10.47
N ASP A 359 19.28 8.36 11.50
CA ASP A 359 20.74 8.47 11.39
C ASP A 359 21.39 7.13 11.03
N TRP A 360 20.79 6.01 11.47
CA TRP A 360 21.21 4.67 11.05
C TRP A 360 21.12 4.49 9.53
N VAL A 361 20.02 4.89 8.90
CA VAL A 361 19.86 4.81 7.43
C VAL A 361 20.86 5.71 6.73
N LEU A 362 21.08 6.93 7.24
CA LEU A 362 21.91 7.93 6.59
C LEU A 362 23.41 7.62 6.71
N ASN A 363 23.85 7.04 7.84
CA ASN A 363 25.26 6.98 8.18
C ASN A 363 25.81 5.54 8.32
N SER A 364 24.96 4.52 8.52
CA SER A 364 25.42 3.17 8.88
C SER A 364 24.89 2.07 7.97
N LEU A 365 23.74 2.26 7.32
CA LEU A 365 23.06 1.19 6.58
C LEU A 365 23.83 0.75 5.32
N TYR A 366 24.42 1.70 4.58
CA TYR A 366 25.02 1.43 3.29
C TYR A 366 26.55 1.44 3.35
N ALA A 367 27.16 0.44 2.73
CA ALA A 367 28.59 0.45 2.48
C ALA A 367 28.97 1.43 1.34
N PRO A 368 30.22 1.89 1.30
CA PRO A 368 30.74 2.66 0.15
C PRO A 368 30.56 1.88 -1.17
N GLY A 369 30.18 2.58 -2.23
CA GLY A 369 29.98 1.98 -3.56
C GLY A 369 28.60 1.37 -3.81
N ASP A 370 27.78 1.18 -2.77
CA ASP A 370 26.39 0.69 -2.96
C ASP A 370 25.58 1.72 -3.76
N MET A 371 25.11 1.33 -4.94
CA MET A 371 24.35 2.17 -5.87
C MET A 371 23.10 2.76 -5.20
N ARG A 372 22.45 2.00 -4.31
CA ARG A 372 21.24 2.42 -3.60
C ARG A 372 21.49 3.61 -2.65
N ASN A 373 22.76 3.88 -2.34
CA ASN A 373 23.24 5.02 -1.55
C ASN A 373 23.64 6.24 -2.40
N SER A 374 23.53 6.16 -3.71
CA SER A 374 23.93 7.23 -4.61
C SER A 374 23.11 8.51 -4.40
N LYS A 375 23.63 9.64 -4.87
CA LYS A 375 22.92 10.92 -4.87
C LYS A 375 21.61 10.89 -5.68
N TYR A 376 21.46 9.93 -6.56
CA TYR A 376 20.23 9.74 -7.35
C TYR A 376 19.13 9.03 -6.56
N ASN A 377 19.48 8.27 -5.53
CA ASN A 377 18.56 7.53 -4.65
C ASN A 377 18.31 8.25 -3.32
N LEU A 378 19.37 8.84 -2.73
CA LEU A 378 19.32 9.55 -1.46
C LEU A 378 19.91 10.95 -1.62
N ARG A 379 19.08 11.96 -1.45
CA ARG A 379 19.52 13.36 -1.42
C ARG A 379 19.92 13.73 0.00
N ARG A 380 21.21 13.97 0.18
CA ARG A 380 21.78 14.45 1.45
C ARG A 380 22.15 15.93 1.41
N ASN A 381 22.45 16.44 0.23
CA ASN A 381 22.94 17.79 0.03
C ASN A 381 21.97 18.60 -0.81
N TYR A 382 21.85 19.86 -0.48
CA TYR A 382 21.11 20.86 -1.24
C TYR A 382 22.07 21.98 -1.65
N TYR A 383 21.76 22.63 -2.75
CA TYR A 383 22.50 23.76 -3.28
C TYR A 383 21.53 24.89 -3.54
N TYR A 384 21.88 26.12 -3.16
CA TYR A 384 21.05 27.29 -3.40
C TYR A 384 20.75 27.43 -4.90
N ASN A 385 19.48 27.45 -5.26
CA ASN A 385 19.03 27.45 -6.67
C ASN A 385 18.26 28.73 -7.06
N ASP A 386 18.23 29.74 -6.16
CA ASP A 386 17.70 31.05 -6.49
C ASP A 386 18.84 31.92 -7.07
N PRO A 387 18.81 32.29 -8.38
CA PRO A 387 19.86 33.06 -9.02
C PRO A 387 20.03 34.48 -8.46
N THR A 388 19.03 34.97 -7.72
CA THR A 388 19.09 36.30 -7.07
C THR A 388 19.73 36.23 -5.68
N PHE A 389 19.96 35.04 -5.15
CA PHE A 389 20.54 34.86 -3.83
C PHE A 389 22.07 34.89 -3.86
N ALA A 390 22.71 35.63 -2.94
CA ALA A 390 24.16 35.83 -2.91
C ALA A 390 24.98 34.51 -2.84
N LYS A 391 24.42 33.42 -2.32
CA LYS A 391 25.05 32.09 -2.24
C LYS A 391 24.59 31.15 -3.37
N PHE A 392 24.05 31.66 -4.49
CA PHE A 392 23.58 30.83 -5.61
C PHE A 392 24.64 29.81 -6.06
N GLY A 393 24.23 28.56 -6.28
CA GLY A 393 25.10 27.45 -6.68
C GLY A 393 25.95 26.84 -5.57
N GLN A 394 26.05 27.50 -4.40
CA GLN A 394 26.83 26.97 -3.28
C GLN A 394 26.03 25.92 -2.52
N LYS A 395 26.75 24.97 -1.91
CA LYS A 395 26.13 23.98 -1.01
C LYS A 395 25.53 24.69 0.20
N VAL A 396 24.33 24.28 0.58
CA VAL A 396 23.69 24.75 1.80
C VAL A 396 24.44 24.21 3.00
N ASP A 397 24.99 25.09 3.83
CA ASP A 397 25.65 24.69 5.07
C ASP A 397 24.64 24.45 6.17
N ILE A 398 24.49 23.19 6.56
CA ILE A 398 23.54 22.76 7.62
C ILE A 398 23.92 23.25 9.01
N ASN A 399 25.16 23.76 9.20
CA ASN A 399 25.62 24.35 10.45
C ASN A 399 25.34 25.86 10.54
N ASP A 400 24.92 26.49 9.43
CA ASP A 400 24.49 27.90 9.42
C ASP A 400 23.18 28.02 10.20
N PRO A 401 23.10 28.81 11.31
CA PRO A 401 21.90 28.94 12.13
C PRO A 401 20.67 29.44 11.37
N SER A 402 20.84 30.08 10.22
CA SER A 402 19.73 30.51 9.37
C SER A 402 19.10 29.39 8.55
N VAL A 403 19.72 28.21 8.54
CA VAL A 403 19.24 27.05 7.80
C VAL A 403 18.34 26.19 8.70
N ASN A 404 17.09 26.03 8.30
CA ASN A 404 16.16 25.18 9.02
C ASN A 404 16.35 23.69 8.65
N THR A 405 17.11 22.97 9.49
CA THR A 405 17.38 21.54 9.34
C THR A 405 16.29 20.65 9.91
N GLN A 406 15.27 21.20 10.56
CA GLN A 406 14.14 20.42 11.10
C GLN A 406 13.10 20.09 10.03
N ARG A 407 12.87 20.99 9.05
CA ARG A 407 11.84 20.83 8.02
C ARG A 407 12.29 21.17 6.60
N PHE A 408 13.20 22.13 6.44
CA PHE A 408 13.49 22.68 5.11
C PHE A 408 14.62 21.92 4.44
N ILE A 409 15.74 21.77 5.10
CA ILE A 409 16.91 21.09 4.56
C ILE A 409 17.07 19.74 5.27
N VAL A 410 16.32 18.74 4.81
CA VAL A 410 16.26 17.40 5.40
C VAL A 410 16.69 16.37 4.36
N PRO A 411 17.64 15.48 4.67
CA PRO A 411 17.94 14.35 3.78
C PRO A 411 16.69 13.53 3.46
N GLN A 412 16.52 13.14 2.19
CA GLN A 412 15.34 12.44 1.71
C GLN A 412 15.67 11.35 0.70
N THR A 413 14.77 10.40 0.52
CA THR A 413 14.79 9.50 -0.62
C THR A 413 14.27 10.21 -1.88
N ASN A 414 14.86 9.91 -3.03
CA ASN A 414 14.39 10.41 -4.32
C ASN A 414 13.34 9.50 -4.96
N LYS A 415 13.04 8.34 -4.37
CA LYS A 415 12.06 7.39 -4.93
C LYS A 415 10.66 7.99 -5.14
N TRP A 416 10.30 9.02 -4.34
CA TRP A 416 9.01 9.67 -4.43
C TRP A 416 9.03 11.03 -5.13
N ASN A 417 10.19 11.45 -5.64
CA ASN A 417 10.28 12.63 -6.50
C ASN A 417 9.53 12.38 -7.80
N GLU A 418 8.74 13.34 -8.23
CA GLU A 418 7.92 13.16 -9.43
C GLU A 418 8.63 13.56 -10.71
N TYR A 419 9.45 14.63 -10.63
CA TYR A 419 10.14 15.21 -11.80
C TYR A 419 9.16 15.61 -12.91
N ASN A 420 8.04 16.18 -12.53
CA ASN A 420 7.04 16.70 -13.46
C ASN A 420 7.12 18.23 -13.50
N PRO A 421 7.74 18.83 -14.53
CA PRO A 421 7.91 20.29 -14.61
C PRO A 421 6.58 21.03 -14.78
N SER A 422 5.53 20.34 -15.24
CA SER A 422 4.19 20.94 -15.37
C SER A 422 3.48 21.15 -14.04
N ASP A 423 3.92 20.45 -12.98
CA ASP A 423 3.33 20.54 -11.65
C ASP A 423 4.35 20.46 -10.50
N PRO A 424 5.29 21.42 -10.38
CA PRO A 424 6.19 21.45 -9.23
C PRO A 424 5.49 21.84 -7.92
N PHE A 425 4.33 22.47 -8.00
CA PHE A 425 3.54 22.96 -6.86
C PHE A 425 2.51 21.98 -6.35
N GLY A 426 2.14 20.98 -7.13
CA GLY A 426 1.07 20.05 -6.81
C GLY A 426 1.29 19.33 -5.48
N GLN A 427 0.21 19.13 -4.77
CA GLN A 427 0.21 18.32 -3.56
C GLN A 427 0.03 16.85 -3.91
N ALA A 428 -0.75 16.56 -4.93
CA ALA A 428 -0.98 15.25 -5.49
C ALA A 428 0.19 14.76 -6.33
N MET A 429 0.30 13.45 -6.45
CA MET A 429 1.21 12.78 -7.39
C MET A 429 0.40 12.11 -8.48
N ILE A 430 0.89 12.19 -9.71
CA ILE A 430 0.41 11.39 -10.85
C ILE A 430 1.40 10.29 -11.25
N LYS A 431 2.42 10.09 -10.45
CA LYS A 431 3.40 9.03 -10.60
C LYS A 431 2.85 7.70 -10.10
N ASP A 432 3.02 6.66 -10.90
CA ASP A 432 2.64 5.30 -10.55
C ASP A 432 3.36 4.79 -9.30
N ILE A 433 2.73 3.88 -8.57
CA ILE A 433 3.27 3.29 -7.36
C ILE A 433 3.62 1.83 -7.63
N ILE A 434 4.87 1.48 -7.47
CA ILE A 434 5.30 0.08 -7.47
C ILE A 434 4.90 -0.54 -6.13
N ILE A 435 3.98 -1.50 -6.16
CA ILE A 435 3.49 -2.20 -4.97
C ILE A 435 4.35 -3.44 -4.69
N MET A 436 4.70 -4.19 -5.74
CA MET A 436 5.52 -5.40 -5.66
C MET A 436 6.54 -5.39 -6.76
N ARG A 437 7.77 -5.81 -6.46
CA ARG A 437 8.82 -5.99 -7.45
C ARG A 437 9.74 -7.16 -7.10
N LEU A 438 10.42 -7.68 -8.10
CA LEU A 438 11.24 -8.89 -8.01
C LEU A 438 12.33 -8.82 -6.92
N GLY A 439 12.86 -7.62 -6.65
CA GLY A 439 13.82 -7.41 -5.55
C GLY A 439 13.28 -7.85 -4.20
N GLU A 440 12.00 -7.60 -3.92
CA GLU A 440 11.34 -8.08 -2.71
C GLU A 440 11.19 -9.61 -2.71
N THR A 441 10.85 -10.20 -3.86
CA THR A 441 10.72 -11.66 -3.99
C THR A 441 12.03 -12.37 -3.62
N TYR A 442 13.18 -11.84 -4.05
CA TYR A 442 14.49 -12.36 -3.65
C TYR A 442 14.71 -12.26 -2.12
N LEU A 443 14.28 -11.17 -1.49
CA LEU A 443 14.43 -10.99 -0.04
C LEU A 443 13.50 -11.89 0.77
N LEU A 444 12.28 -12.15 0.30
CA LEU A 444 11.37 -13.15 0.88
C LEU A 444 11.97 -14.57 0.74
N LYS A 445 12.56 -14.89 -0.41
CA LYS A 445 13.27 -16.17 -0.63
C LYS A 445 14.44 -16.31 0.33
N ALA A 446 15.28 -15.30 0.46
CA ALA A 446 16.43 -15.33 1.37
C ALA A 446 15.99 -15.50 2.84
N GLU A 447 14.89 -14.85 3.27
CA GLU A 447 14.29 -15.04 4.59
C GLU A 447 13.82 -16.50 4.77
N ALA A 448 13.17 -17.07 3.76
CA ALA A 448 12.71 -18.45 3.78
C ALA A 448 13.88 -19.44 3.91
N GLN A 449 14.94 -19.24 3.13
CA GLN A 449 16.16 -20.05 3.17
C GLN A 449 16.87 -19.94 4.53
N PHE A 450 17.01 -18.72 5.07
CA PHE A 450 17.56 -18.49 6.40
C PHE A 450 16.79 -19.27 7.47
N LYS A 451 15.45 -19.18 7.46
CA LYS A 451 14.59 -19.88 8.44
C LYS A 451 14.62 -21.40 8.31
N GLN A 452 15.09 -21.93 7.17
CA GLN A 452 15.34 -23.36 6.96
C GLN A 452 16.77 -23.79 7.32
N GLY A 453 17.64 -22.85 7.75
CA GLY A 453 19.05 -23.12 7.99
C GLY A 453 19.92 -23.21 6.73
N LYS A 454 19.39 -22.91 5.56
CA LYS A 454 20.08 -22.89 4.25
C LYS A 454 20.88 -21.59 4.10
N LEU A 455 21.89 -21.37 4.96
CA LEU A 455 22.61 -20.09 5.01
C LEU A 455 23.44 -19.80 3.74
N PRO A 456 24.13 -20.80 3.11
CA PRO A 456 24.82 -20.56 1.84
C PRO A 456 23.89 -20.12 0.71
N GLU A 457 22.70 -20.74 0.61
CA GLU A 457 21.69 -20.40 -0.39
C GLU A 457 21.12 -19.02 -0.16
N ALA A 458 20.85 -18.66 1.11
CA ALA A 458 20.37 -17.32 1.47
C ALA A 458 21.41 -16.25 1.12
N ALA A 459 22.70 -16.49 1.38
CA ALA A 459 23.79 -15.60 0.97
C ALA A 459 23.84 -15.44 -0.54
N SER A 460 23.75 -16.55 -1.29
CA SER A 460 23.74 -16.55 -2.76
C SER A 460 22.55 -15.76 -3.31
N THR A 461 21.37 -15.95 -2.73
CA THR A 461 20.14 -15.22 -3.12
C THR A 461 20.27 -13.71 -2.86
N ILE A 462 20.81 -13.30 -1.72
CA ILE A 462 21.05 -11.89 -1.39
C ILE A 462 22.12 -11.30 -2.32
N ASN A 463 23.16 -12.05 -2.65
CA ASN A 463 24.24 -11.59 -3.51
C ASN A 463 23.79 -11.24 -4.93
N ILE A 464 22.68 -11.79 -5.41
CA ILE A 464 22.08 -11.37 -6.68
C ILE A 464 21.67 -9.88 -6.62
N LEU A 465 21.01 -9.45 -5.55
CA LEU A 465 20.63 -8.06 -5.36
C LEU A 465 21.83 -7.15 -5.09
N ARG A 466 22.78 -7.64 -4.30
CA ARG A 466 23.98 -6.89 -3.94
C ARG A 466 24.89 -6.66 -5.18
N SER A 467 25.01 -7.67 -6.03
CA SER A 467 25.72 -7.54 -7.31
C SER A 467 25.07 -6.49 -8.22
N ARG A 468 23.72 -6.52 -8.36
CA ARG A 468 22.98 -5.50 -9.10
C ARG A 468 23.24 -4.09 -8.55
N ALA A 469 23.35 -3.97 -7.23
CA ALA A 469 23.57 -2.71 -6.53
C ALA A 469 25.04 -2.30 -6.44
N ASN A 470 25.96 -3.05 -7.03
CA ASN A 470 27.41 -2.84 -6.88
C ASN A 470 27.87 -2.83 -5.41
N ALA A 471 27.20 -3.62 -4.57
CA ALA A 471 27.55 -3.79 -3.15
C ALA A 471 28.42 -5.04 -2.96
N LEU A 472 29.29 -5.03 -1.96
CA LEU A 472 30.17 -6.16 -1.66
C LEU A 472 29.36 -7.41 -1.35
N PRO A 473 29.77 -8.60 -1.84
CA PRO A 473 29.10 -9.86 -1.55
C PRO A 473 29.21 -10.22 -0.06
N VAL A 474 28.32 -11.09 0.39
CA VAL A 474 28.27 -11.63 1.75
C VAL A 474 28.40 -13.14 1.70
N ILE A 475 28.82 -13.73 2.82
CA ILE A 475 28.97 -15.17 3.00
C ILE A 475 27.90 -15.71 3.96
N ALA A 476 27.78 -17.02 4.05
CA ALA A 476 26.80 -17.68 4.91
C ALA A 476 26.85 -17.23 6.39
N ALA A 477 28.06 -16.96 6.91
CA ALA A 477 28.25 -16.51 8.29
C ALA A 477 27.67 -15.12 8.59
N ASP A 478 27.47 -14.29 7.55
CA ASP A 478 26.89 -12.96 7.70
C ASP A 478 25.35 -13.01 7.79
N ILE A 479 24.74 -14.14 7.43
CA ILE A 479 23.29 -14.24 7.26
C ILE A 479 22.63 -14.42 8.62
N THR A 480 21.93 -13.37 9.04
CA THR A 480 21.08 -13.33 10.23
C THR A 480 19.75 -12.66 9.87
N ILE A 481 18.73 -12.78 10.72
CA ILE A 481 17.48 -12.05 10.50
C ILE A 481 17.71 -10.52 10.46
N ASP A 482 18.60 -10.02 11.29
CA ASP A 482 18.97 -8.60 11.31
C ASP A 482 19.62 -8.18 9.98
N PHE A 483 20.54 -9.00 9.46
CA PHE A 483 21.17 -8.73 8.17
C PHE A 483 20.15 -8.71 7.01
N ILE A 484 19.21 -9.68 6.99
CA ILE A 484 18.13 -9.74 5.99
C ILE A 484 17.24 -8.49 6.08
N LEU A 485 16.89 -8.06 7.28
CA LEU A 485 16.11 -6.84 7.51
C LEU A 485 16.89 -5.57 7.13
N ASP A 486 18.22 -5.57 7.29
CA ASP A 486 19.09 -4.51 6.80
C ASP A 486 19.11 -4.48 5.26
N GLU A 487 19.20 -5.66 4.63
CA GLU A 487 19.15 -5.74 3.17
C GLU A 487 17.79 -5.32 2.61
N ARG A 488 16.68 -5.67 3.30
CA ARG A 488 15.35 -5.14 2.99
C ARG A 488 15.31 -3.61 3.12
N ALA A 489 15.90 -3.06 4.17
CA ALA A 489 15.97 -1.61 4.34
C ALA A 489 16.79 -0.92 3.22
N ARG A 490 17.91 -1.53 2.77
CA ARG A 490 18.70 -1.01 1.63
C ARG A 490 17.91 -1.03 0.34
N GLU A 491 17.25 -2.13 0.08
CA GLU A 491 16.57 -2.39 -1.18
C GLU A 491 15.22 -1.66 -1.28
N LEU A 492 14.40 -1.78 -0.23
CA LEU A 492 12.99 -1.40 -0.23
C LEU A 492 12.72 -0.13 0.61
N LEU A 493 13.75 0.68 0.89
CA LEU A 493 13.59 1.92 1.64
C LEU A 493 12.47 2.76 1.04
N ALA A 494 11.50 3.13 1.88
CA ALA A 494 10.33 3.91 1.54
C ALA A 494 9.32 3.25 0.56
N GLU A 495 9.54 2.01 0.14
CA GLU A 495 8.61 1.23 -0.69
C GLU A 495 7.77 0.28 0.17
N GLU A 496 8.45 -0.62 0.92
CA GLU A 496 7.75 -1.58 1.77
C GLU A 496 7.00 -0.88 2.92
N ASN A 497 5.92 -1.50 3.39
CA ASN A 497 5.34 -1.16 4.68
C ASN A 497 6.27 -1.69 5.80
N ARG A 498 7.25 -0.88 6.19
CA ARG A 498 8.31 -1.29 7.12
C ARG A 498 7.77 -1.80 8.44
N ARG A 499 6.75 -1.13 8.99
CA ARG A 499 6.11 -1.56 10.23
C ARG A 499 5.55 -2.98 10.12
N MET A 500 4.79 -3.27 9.05
CA MET A 500 4.22 -4.60 8.84
C MET A 500 5.30 -5.67 8.69
N THR A 501 6.38 -5.40 7.96
CA THR A 501 7.53 -6.30 7.85
C THR A 501 8.12 -6.62 9.21
N LEU A 502 8.34 -5.60 10.06
CA LEU A 502 8.90 -5.79 11.39
C LEU A 502 7.93 -6.50 12.35
N MET A 503 6.61 -6.27 12.24
CA MET A 503 5.59 -7.00 12.98
C MET A 503 5.55 -8.48 12.55
N ARG A 504 5.49 -8.74 11.23
CA ARG A 504 5.47 -10.10 10.66
C ARG A 504 6.68 -10.93 11.08
N THR A 505 7.84 -10.32 11.15
CA THR A 505 9.09 -10.99 11.55
C THR A 505 9.30 -11.05 13.07
N GLY A 506 8.42 -10.43 13.85
CA GLY A 506 8.56 -10.32 15.32
C GLY A 506 9.71 -9.41 15.77
N GLN A 507 10.24 -8.58 14.87
CA GLN A 507 11.45 -7.78 15.13
C GLN A 507 11.16 -6.30 15.40
N LEU A 508 9.91 -5.87 15.44
CA LEU A 508 9.58 -4.45 15.60
C LEU A 508 10.26 -3.84 16.84
N VAL A 509 10.09 -4.48 18.00
CA VAL A 509 10.62 -3.93 19.26
C VAL A 509 12.15 -3.87 19.25
N ASN A 510 12.81 -4.97 18.89
CA ASN A 510 14.28 -5.05 18.87
C ASN A 510 14.89 -4.02 17.91
N ARG A 511 14.31 -3.89 16.71
CA ARG A 511 14.79 -2.98 15.68
C ARG A 511 14.59 -1.53 16.07
N VAL A 512 13.42 -1.21 16.65
CA VAL A 512 13.11 0.13 17.12
C VAL A 512 13.99 0.56 18.28
N VAL A 513 14.20 -0.33 19.28
CA VAL A 513 15.09 -0.05 20.42
C VAL A 513 16.55 0.12 19.95
N GLY A 514 16.99 -0.69 19.00
CA GLY A 514 18.39 -0.66 18.54
C GLY A 514 18.72 0.42 17.51
N ARG A 515 17.76 0.81 16.67
CA ARG A 515 17.99 1.67 15.48
C ARG A 515 16.96 2.78 15.28
N GLY A 516 15.85 2.74 16.03
CA GLY A 516 14.82 3.77 15.97
C GLY A 516 15.32 5.10 16.52
N GLN A 517 14.62 6.18 16.17
CA GLN A 517 14.99 7.53 16.57
C GLN A 517 13.77 8.32 17.01
N LYS A 518 13.88 9.00 18.16
CA LYS A 518 12.78 9.78 18.76
C LYS A 518 11.50 8.95 18.99
N ILE A 519 11.65 7.75 19.53
CA ILE A 519 10.57 6.82 19.80
C ILE A 519 10.52 6.54 21.29
N THR A 520 9.30 6.48 21.84
CA THR A 520 9.07 6.23 23.27
C THR A 520 8.02 5.13 23.47
N GLY A 521 8.08 4.46 24.59
CA GLY A 521 7.03 3.60 25.11
C GLY A 521 6.80 2.26 24.38
N ILE A 522 7.64 1.87 23.42
CA ILE A 522 7.45 0.61 22.69
C ILE A 522 7.60 -0.60 23.60
N LYS A 523 6.71 -1.58 23.47
CA LYS A 523 6.62 -2.81 24.27
C LYS A 523 6.36 -4.02 23.38
N ALA A 524 6.55 -5.23 23.91
CA ALA A 524 6.25 -6.47 23.20
C ALA A 524 4.79 -6.58 22.73
N THR A 525 3.85 -5.99 23.45
CA THR A 525 2.44 -5.92 23.07
C THR A 525 2.22 -5.18 21.75
N ASN A 526 3.11 -4.26 21.37
CA ASN A 526 3.01 -3.50 20.11
C ASN A 526 3.40 -4.32 18.85
N LEU A 527 3.72 -5.61 19.02
CA LEU A 527 3.80 -6.54 17.89
C LEU A 527 2.44 -6.81 17.22
N LEU A 528 1.34 -6.45 17.90
CA LEU A 528 0.01 -6.38 17.31
C LEU A 528 -0.57 -4.98 17.58
N LEU A 529 -1.49 -4.55 16.73
CA LEU A 529 -2.31 -3.37 16.98
C LEU A 529 -3.52 -3.73 17.85
N PRO A 530 -4.08 -2.77 18.59
CA PRO A 530 -5.33 -2.99 19.32
C PRO A 530 -6.50 -3.22 18.37
N ILE A 531 -7.47 -4.03 18.76
CA ILE A 531 -8.77 -4.11 18.08
C ILE A 531 -9.48 -2.76 18.27
N PRO A 532 -10.00 -2.14 17.20
CA PRO A 532 -10.61 -0.82 17.33
C PRO A 532 -11.78 -0.79 18.31
N LYS A 533 -11.76 0.16 19.25
CA LYS A 533 -12.80 0.28 20.28
C LYS A 533 -14.20 0.41 19.70
N THR A 534 -14.36 1.15 18.60
CA THR A 534 -15.66 1.31 17.93
C THR A 534 -16.25 -0.02 17.48
N GLU A 535 -15.41 -0.94 16.99
CA GLU A 535 -15.87 -2.26 16.54
C GLU A 535 -16.28 -3.15 17.73
N ILE A 536 -15.55 -3.03 18.85
CA ILE A 536 -15.91 -3.72 20.11
C ILE A 536 -17.24 -3.19 20.65
N ASP A 537 -17.40 -1.87 20.72
CA ASP A 537 -18.59 -1.22 21.29
C ASP A 537 -19.87 -1.49 20.47
N LEU A 538 -19.73 -1.63 19.15
CA LEU A 538 -20.84 -1.94 18.25
C LEU A 538 -21.22 -3.42 18.27
N ASN A 539 -20.36 -4.30 18.75
CA ASN A 539 -20.58 -5.74 18.78
C ASN A 539 -21.32 -6.18 20.06
N LYS A 540 -22.65 -6.03 20.08
CA LYS A 540 -23.46 -6.13 21.30
C LYS A 540 -23.88 -7.55 21.67
N ASP A 541 -23.96 -8.44 20.68
CA ASP A 541 -24.55 -9.78 20.84
C ASP A 541 -23.51 -10.88 21.01
N ALA A 542 -22.21 -10.55 20.91
CA ALA A 542 -21.11 -11.44 21.20
C ALA A 542 -19.88 -10.66 21.72
N VAL A 543 -18.95 -11.36 22.36
CA VAL A 543 -17.70 -10.75 22.85
C VAL A 543 -16.68 -10.66 21.70
N LEU A 544 -16.31 -9.44 21.36
CA LEU A 544 -15.16 -9.15 20.51
C LEU A 544 -14.02 -8.67 21.43
N ASP A 545 -13.18 -9.60 21.89
CA ASP A 545 -12.13 -9.33 22.87
C ASP A 545 -10.97 -8.53 22.30
N GLN A 546 -10.27 -7.81 23.17
CA GLN A 546 -9.12 -6.98 22.84
C GLN A 546 -7.83 -7.81 22.78
N ASN A 547 -6.81 -7.35 22.06
CA ASN A 547 -5.45 -7.86 22.14
C ASN A 547 -4.83 -7.55 23.49
N THR A 548 -4.08 -8.51 24.06
CA THR A 548 -3.44 -8.37 25.37
C THR A 548 -2.55 -7.12 25.43
N GLY A 549 -2.75 -6.32 26.45
CA GLY A 549 -1.98 -5.10 26.71
C GLY A 549 -2.60 -3.79 26.23
N TYR A 550 -3.84 -3.85 25.70
CA TYR A 550 -4.62 -2.69 25.27
C TYR A 550 -5.95 -2.57 25.99
#